data_5582c6b5f0e538d6c37a39fc13d1bad3
#
_entry.id   5582c6b5f0e538d6c37a39fc13d1bad3
#
_cell.length_a   1.000
_cell.length_b   1.000
_cell.length_c   1.000
_cell.angle_alpha   90.00
_cell.angle_beta   90.00
_cell.angle_gamma   90.00
#
_symmetry.space_group_name_H-M   'P 1'
#
loop_
_entity.id
_entity.type
_entity.pdbx_description
1 polymer ?
#
loop_
_entity_poly.entity_id
_entity_poly.type
_entity_poly.pdbx_seq_one_letter_code
_entity_poly.pdbx_strand_id
1 'polypeptide(L)' 'MKTLTQRQEDALSRHKKKGTHTRKHMEEMKKLMLKGKTFTEAHNITMKKVGK' A
#
# COMPACT_ATOMS: atom_id res chain seq x y z
N MET A 1 -13.35 -13.43 -2.67
CA MET A 1 -12.61 -12.16 -2.79
C MET A 1 -11.58 -12.06 -1.68
N LYS A 2 -10.39 -11.64 -2.05
CA LYS A 2 -9.35 -11.40 -1.05
C LYS A 2 -9.56 -10.03 -0.44
N THR A 3 -9.55 -9.98 0.89
CA THR A 3 -9.59 -8.72 1.62
C THR A 3 -8.32 -8.57 2.42
N LEU A 4 -7.98 -7.36 2.76
CA LEU A 4 -6.83 -7.10 3.60
C LEU A 4 -7.15 -7.45 5.05
N THR A 5 -6.14 -7.93 5.77
CA THR A 5 -6.28 -8.16 7.20
C THR A 5 -6.32 -6.82 7.93
N GLN A 6 -6.81 -6.82 9.16
CA GLN A 6 -6.84 -5.60 9.97
C GLN A 6 -5.42 -5.03 10.14
N ARG A 7 -4.44 -5.91 10.30
CA ARG A 7 -3.03 -5.50 10.41
C ARG A 7 -2.55 -4.76 9.16
N GLN A 8 -2.91 -5.28 8.00
CA GLN A 8 -2.54 -4.64 6.73
C GLN A 8 -3.23 -3.29 6.56
N GLU A 9 -4.51 -3.21 6.90
CA GLU A 9 -5.24 -1.95 6.82
C GLU A 9 -4.69 -0.92 7.79
N ASP A 10 -4.32 -1.33 8.99
CA ASP A 10 -3.70 -0.44 9.97
C ASP A 10 -2.37 0.10 9.46
N ALA A 11 -1.56 -0.77 8.86
CA ALA A 11 -0.28 -0.36 8.30
C ALA A 11 -0.48 0.67 7.19
N LEU A 12 -1.42 0.44 6.30
CA LEU A 12 -1.75 1.37 5.23
C LEU A 12 -2.26 2.71 5.78
N SER A 13 -3.11 2.64 6.79
CA SER A 13 -3.68 3.84 7.42
C SER A 13 -2.58 4.70 8.04
N ARG A 14 -1.66 4.09 8.75
CA ARG A 14 -0.52 4.80 9.34
C ARG A 14 0.35 5.43 8.27
N HIS A 15 0.58 4.70 7.20
CA HIS A 15 1.39 5.17 6.08
C HIS A 15 0.76 6.40 5.43
N LYS A 16 -0.55 6.37 5.26
CA LYS A 16 -1.31 7.47 4.69
C LYS A 16 -1.28 8.71 5.60
N LYS A 17 -1.36 8.50 6.91
CA LYS A 17 -1.37 9.58 7.90
C LYS A 17 -0.11 10.41 7.89
N LYS A 18 1.00 9.82 7.53
CA LYS A 18 2.27 10.54 7.45
C LYS A 18 2.29 11.58 6.34
N GLY A 19 1.37 11.50 5.40
CA GLY A 19 1.26 12.49 4.33
C GLY A 19 2.42 12.52 3.36
N THR A 20 3.25 11.49 3.37
CA THR A 20 4.44 11.42 2.52
C THR A 20 4.16 10.87 1.14
N HIS A 21 2.97 10.29 0.94
CA HIS A 21 2.61 9.66 -0.33
C HIS A 21 1.27 10.16 -0.83
N THR A 22 1.12 10.17 -2.16
CA THR A 22 -0.11 10.58 -2.79
C THR A 22 -1.17 9.49 -2.67
N ARG A 23 -2.42 9.86 -2.94
CA ARG A 23 -3.53 8.92 -2.96
C ARG A 23 -3.26 7.80 -3.97
N LYS A 24 -2.71 8.16 -5.13
CA LYS A 24 -2.39 7.17 -6.18
C LYS A 24 -1.41 6.12 -5.68
N HIS A 25 -0.40 6.55 -4.93
CA HIS A 25 0.56 5.63 -4.31
C HIS A 25 -0.15 4.63 -3.39
N MET A 26 -1.02 5.14 -2.52
CA MET A 26 -1.73 4.30 -1.56
C MET A 26 -2.66 3.30 -2.25
N GLU A 27 -3.35 3.73 -3.28
CA GLU A 27 -4.23 2.86 -4.05
C GLU A 27 -3.46 1.73 -4.73
N GLU A 28 -2.32 2.05 -5.29
CA GLU A 28 -1.46 1.05 -5.94
C GLU A 28 -0.94 0.04 -4.92
N MET A 29 -0.51 0.50 -3.75
CA MET A 29 -0.06 -0.39 -2.68
C MET A 29 -1.16 -1.34 -2.25
N LYS A 30 -2.37 -0.81 -2.04
CA LYS A 30 -3.51 -1.63 -1.63
C LYS A 30 -3.81 -2.69 -2.68
N LYS A 31 -3.79 -2.33 -3.94
CA LYS A 31 -4.02 -3.25 -5.05
C LYS A 31 -3.01 -4.40 -5.04
N LEU A 32 -1.73 -4.08 -4.85
CA LEU A 32 -0.68 -5.08 -4.81
C LEU A 32 -0.80 -6.00 -3.61
N MET A 33 -1.15 -5.45 -2.45
CA MET A 33 -1.36 -6.25 -1.24
C MET A 33 -2.53 -7.21 -1.41
N LEU A 34 -3.59 -6.77 -2.09
CA LEU A 34 -4.74 -7.64 -2.38
C LEU A 34 -4.36 -8.79 -3.32
N LYS A 35 -3.34 -8.59 -4.15
CA LYS A 35 -2.83 -9.64 -5.03
C LYS A 35 -1.92 -10.63 -4.31
N GLY A 36 -1.61 -10.39 -3.04
CA GLY A 36 -0.78 -11.27 -2.24
C GLY A 36 0.60 -10.74 -1.93
N LYS A 37 0.90 -9.51 -2.30
CA LYS A 37 2.19 -8.91 -1.98
C LYS A 37 2.23 -8.48 -0.52
N THR A 38 3.41 -8.53 0.09
CA THR A 38 3.59 -8.00 1.43
C THR A 38 3.58 -6.48 1.38
N PHE A 39 3.43 -5.84 2.54
CA PHE A 39 3.49 -4.38 2.63
C PHE A 39 4.79 -3.84 2.03
N THR A 40 5.92 -4.43 2.42
CA THR A 40 7.24 -4.01 1.94
C THR A 40 7.36 -4.17 0.42
N GLU A 41 6.95 -5.32 -0.11
CA GLU A 41 6.98 -5.55 -1.55
C GLU A 41 6.09 -4.57 -2.29
N ALA A 42 4.87 -4.37 -1.79
CA ALA A 42 3.93 -3.44 -2.40
C ALA A 42 4.50 -2.03 -2.43
N HIS A 43 5.10 -1.61 -1.33
CA HIS A 43 5.72 -0.29 -1.23
C HIS A 43 6.86 -0.12 -2.25
N ASN A 44 7.75 -1.11 -2.33
CA ASN A 44 8.88 -1.06 -3.24
C ASN A 44 8.44 -1.00 -4.71
N ILE A 45 7.46 -1.82 -5.07
CA ILE A 45 6.93 -1.84 -6.42
C ILE A 45 6.26 -0.51 -6.74
N THR A 46 5.47 0.02 -5.82
CA THR A 46 4.79 1.28 -6.00
C THR A 46 5.78 2.45 -6.14
N MET A 47 6.84 2.43 -5.35
CA MET A 47 7.88 3.47 -5.47
C MET A 47 8.52 3.50 -6.85
N LYS A 48 8.68 2.34 -7.46
CA LYS A 48 9.24 2.26 -8.82
C LYS A 48 8.23 2.70 -9.88
N LYS A 49 6.96 2.43 -9.63
CA LYS A 49 5.90 2.69 -10.61
C LYS A 49 5.37 4.11 -10.54
N VAL A 50 5.07 4.56 -9.34
CA VAL A 50 4.41 5.85 -9.10
C VAL A 50 5.38 6.89 -8.57
N GLY A 51 6.37 6.46 -7.82
CA GLY A 51 7.39 7.34 -7.24
C GLY A 51 7.00 7.91 -5.89
N LYS A 52 5.77 8.35 -5.78
CA LYS A 52 5.30 8.94 -4.50
C LYS A 52 3.93 8.45 -4.15
#